data_97a7cfe78f95155f4a1ce4aba86370da
#
_entry.id   97a7cfe78f95155f4a1ce4aba86370da
#
_cell.length_a   1.000
_cell.length_b   1.000
_cell.length_c   1.000
_cell.angle_alpha   90.00
_cell.angle_beta   90.00
_cell.angle_gamma   90.00
#
_symmetry.space_group_name_H-M   'P 1'
#
loop_
_entity.id
_entity.type
_entity.pdbx_description
1 polymer ?
#
loop_
_entity_poly.entity_id
_entity_poly.type
_entity_poly.pdbx_seq_one_letter_code
_entity_poly.pdbx_strand_id
1 'polypeptide(L)'
;MNMKHLFGATALAAIMMAPMAMAQDTTVIGVSIPAATHGWAGGMNFHAQEAIDRLEATYPELDFVLATASDPAKQVADIEDMMATRNIDALVVLPFESEPLTPPVKRVAEAGKWVTVIDRGLSEPGIEDLYVAGDNPGFGTVSGEFFVEMMPDGGNIVVLRGIPTTIDNERVEGFQAAIEGSGIEILGMEHGNWNRDDAFAVMQDFLSKYPEIDAVWASDDDMAIGVLAAIKEAGRMEDMWVLGGAGMKEMIKRVADGDEYVKANVTYPPSMSGTAIELTALNFVSNAPVSGKFVIGSVLVTQENAEKFYFPDSPF
;
A
#
# COMPACT_ATOMS: atom_id res chain seq x y z
N MET A 1 -24.97 2.08 -96.78
CA MET A 1 -24.78 3.22 -95.85
C MET A 1 -25.03 2.68 -94.48
N ASN A 2 -23.95 2.18 -93.79
CA ASN A 2 -24.04 1.49 -92.52
C ASN A 2 -23.26 2.27 -91.48
N MET A 3 -23.97 2.80 -90.55
CA MET A 3 -23.43 3.54 -89.42
C MET A 3 -23.25 2.56 -88.23
N LYS A 4 -22.00 2.27 -87.80
CA LYS A 4 -21.69 1.43 -86.65
C LYS A 4 -21.59 2.34 -85.45
N HIS A 5 -22.45 2.10 -84.47
CA HIS A 5 -22.34 2.73 -83.13
C HIS A 5 -21.25 2.04 -82.30
N LEU A 6 -20.27 2.84 -81.86
CA LEU A 6 -19.24 2.43 -80.91
C LEU A 6 -19.79 2.79 -79.52
N PHE A 7 -20.05 1.78 -78.70
CA PHE A 7 -20.28 1.96 -77.23
C PHE A 7 -18.94 1.93 -76.47
N GLY A 8 -18.54 3.07 -75.94
CA GLY A 8 -17.42 3.16 -75.01
C GLY A 8 -17.84 2.79 -73.61
N ALA A 9 -17.31 1.72 -73.04
CA ALA A 9 -17.50 1.35 -71.66
C ALA A 9 -16.46 2.08 -70.81
N THR A 10 -16.94 3.06 -70.00
CA THR A 10 -16.10 3.74 -68.98
C THR A 10 -16.10 2.88 -67.69
N ALA A 11 -14.98 2.21 -67.44
CA ALA A 11 -14.75 1.50 -66.17
C ALA A 11 -14.44 2.52 -65.05
N LEU A 12 -15.38 2.68 -64.11
CA LEU A 12 -15.18 3.46 -62.89
C LEU A 12 -14.39 2.61 -61.88
N ALA A 13 -13.09 2.89 -61.72
CA ALA A 13 -12.26 2.26 -60.70
C ALA A 13 -12.63 2.88 -59.33
N ALA A 14 -13.42 2.16 -58.51
CA ALA A 14 -13.64 2.51 -57.12
C ALA A 14 -12.37 2.23 -56.33
N ILE A 15 -11.63 3.26 -55.98
CA ILE A 15 -10.53 3.19 -55.01
C ILE A 15 -11.15 2.97 -53.62
N MET A 16 -11.11 1.73 -53.13
CA MET A 16 -11.39 1.43 -51.73
C MET A 16 -10.24 1.99 -50.91
N MET A 17 -10.44 3.15 -50.30
CA MET A 17 -9.59 3.61 -49.17
C MET A 17 -9.90 2.71 -47.99
N ALA A 18 -9.06 1.74 -47.72
CA ALA A 18 -9.06 1.05 -46.42
C ALA A 18 -8.76 2.12 -45.33
N PRO A 19 -9.52 2.14 -44.24
CA PRO A 19 -9.18 3.02 -43.13
C PRO A 19 -7.77 2.62 -42.68
N MET A 20 -6.80 3.54 -42.74
CA MET A 20 -5.55 3.40 -42.02
C MET A 20 -5.95 3.37 -40.53
N ALA A 21 -5.87 2.21 -39.93
CA ALA A 21 -5.84 2.13 -38.47
C ALA A 21 -4.63 2.97 -38.03
N MET A 22 -4.88 4.15 -37.50
CA MET A 22 -3.85 4.89 -36.78
C MET A 22 -3.41 3.95 -35.66
N ALA A 23 -2.14 3.55 -35.65
CA ALA A 23 -1.57 2.89 -34.50
C ALA A 23 -1.76 3.85 -33.32
N GLN A 24 -2.60 3.47 -32.39
CA GLN A 24 -2.76 4.21 -31.16
C GLN A 24 -1.44 4.10 -30.42
N ASP A 25 -0.78 5.22 -30.12
CA ASP A 25 0.49 5.20 -29.39
C ASP A 25 0.23 4.54 -28.03
N THR A 26 0.88 3.42 -27.77
CA THR A 26 0.73 2.66 -26.52
C THR A 26 1.50 3.39 -25.43
N THR A 27 0.84 3.72 -24.34
CA THR A 27 1.47 4.27 -23.13
C THR A 27 1.97 3.12 -22.27
N VAL A 28 3.26 3.10 -21.97
CA VAL A 28 3.89 2.04 -21.16
C VAL A 28 4.13 2.54 -19.72
N ILE A 29 3.51 1.90 -18.74
CA ILE A 29 3.62 2.24 -17.33
C ILE A 29 4.42 1.15 -16.61
N GLY A 30 5.61 1.50 -16.11
CA GLY A 30 6.41 0.64 -15.24
C GLY A 30 5.88 0.67 -13.81
N VAL A 31 5.73 -0.50 -13.19
CA VAL A 31 5.35 -0.64 -11.78
C VAL A 31 6.44 -1.44 -11.09
N SER A 32 7.11 -0.82 -10.09
CA SER A 32 8.20 -1.43 -9.35
C SER A 32 7.93 -1.39 -7.85
N ILE A 33 7.70 -2.56 -7.26
CA ILE A 33 7.33 -2.71 -5.84
C ILE A 33 8.14 -3.83 -5.19
N PRO A 34 8.29 -3.86 -3.84
CA PRO A 34 8.91 -4.98 -3.14
C PRO A 34 8.16 -6.29 -3.36
N ALA A 35 8.89 -7.40 -3.38
CA ALA A 35 8.30 -8.73 -3.36
C ALA A 35 7.54 -8.97 -2.05
N ALA A 36 6.62 -9.94 -2.06
CA ALA A 36 5.81 -10.31 -0.91
C ALA A 36 6.67 -11.01 0.16
N THR A 37 7.22 -10.24 1.09
CA THR A 37 8.02 -10.72 2.23
C THR A 37 7.23 -10.85 3.53
N HIS A 38 6.07 -10.21 3.61
CA HIS A 38 5.11 -10.25 4.73
C HIS A 38 3.69 -10.01 4.18
N GLY A 39 2.66 -10.18 5.02
CA GLY A 39 1.27 -10.14 4.59
C GLY A 39 0.87 -8.86 3.86
N TRP A 40 1.20 -7.69 4.41
CA TRP A 40 0.88 -6.41 3.79
C TRP A 40 1.54 -6.24 2.40
N ALA A 41 2.80 -6.63 2.24
CA ALA A 41 3.47 -6.60 0.94
C ALA A 41 2.82 -7.55 -0.07
N GLY A 42 2.31 -8.71 0.39
CA GLY A 42 1.50 -9.62 -0.41
C GLY A 42 0.22 -8.95 -0.92
N GLY A 43 -0.47 -8.23 -0.05
CA GLY A 43 -1.65 -7.42 -0.39
C GLY A 43 -1.34 -6.33 -1.42
N MET A 44 -0.21 -5.63 -1.27
CA MET A 44 0.26 -4.62 -2.24
C MET A 44 0.44 -5.22 -3.65
N ASN A 45 1.10 -6.37 -3.74
CA ASN A 45 1.31 -7.07 -5.02
C ASN A 45 -0.02 -7.52 -5.65
N PHE A 46 -0.93 -8.05 -4.83
CA PHE A 46 -2.25 -8.49 -5.28
C PHE A 46 -3.05 -7.32 -5.88
N HIS A 47 -3.19 -6.21 -5.15
CA HIS A 47 -3.97 -5.06 -5.62
C HIS A 47 -3.31 -4.32 -6.77
N ALA A 48 -1.98 -4.34 -6.88
CA ALA A 48 -1.28 -3.83 -8.06
C ALA A 48 -1.67 -4.63 -9.30
N GLN A 49 -1.63 -5.97 -9.22
CA GLN A 49 -2.00 -6.83 -10.35
C GLN A 49 -3.49 -6.69 -10.72
N GLU A 50 -4.40 -6.66 -9.73
CA GLU A 50 -5.83 -6.43 -10.00
C GLU A 50 -6.09 -5.10 -10.74
N ALA A 51 -5.41 -4.03 -10.33
CA ALA A 51 -5.56 -2.73 -10.98
C ALA A 51 -5.03 -2.76 -12.42
N ILE A 52 -3.88 -3.40 -12.66
CA ILE A 52 -3.29 -3.59 -13.99
C ILE A 52 -4.28 -4.36 -14.89
N ASP A 53 -4.72 -5.53 -14.47
CA ASP A 53 -5.63 -6.38 -15.25
C ASP A 53 -6.90 -5.64 -15.64
N ARG A 54 -7.48 -4.85 -14.73
CA ARG A 54 -8.67 -4.05 -14.95
C ARG A 54 -8.42 -2.90 -15.92
N LEU A 55 -7.30 -2.20 -15.79
CA LEU A 55 -6.95 -1.07 -16.64
C LEU A 55 -6.63 -1.51 -18.07
N GLU A 56 -5.86 -2.57 -18.28
CA GLU A 56 -5.57 -3.13 -19.60
C GLU A 56 -6.84 -3.64 -20.30
N ALA A 57 -7.77 -4.25 -19.55
CA ALA A 57 -9.06 -4.66 -20.09
C ALA A 57 -9.97 -3.48 -20.50
N THR A 58 -9.81 -2.32 -19.85
CA THR A 58 -10.62 -1.12 -20.09
C THR A 58 -10.01 -0.19 -21.13
N TYR A 59 -8.70 -0.05 -21.14
CA TYR A 59 -7.93 0.89 -21.94
C TYR A 59 -6.83 0.16 -22.73
N PRO A 60 -7.13 -0.31 -23.96
CA PRO A 60 -6.18 -1.08 -24.78
C PRO A 60 -4.92 -0.31 -25.20
N GLU A 61 -4.90 1.02 -25.02
CA GLU A 61 -3.73 1.88 -25.21
C GLU A 61 -2.74 1.87 -24.05
N LEU A 62 -3.08 1.27 -22.91
CA LEU A 62 -2.18 1.10 -21.77
C LEU A 62 -1.50 -0.27 -21.82
N ASP A 63 -0.21 -0.29 -21.52
CA ASP A 63 0.61 -1.48 -21.34
C ASP A 63 1.40 -1.35 -20.02
N PHE A 64 1.37 -2.37 -19.18
CA PHE A 64 2.02 -2.33 -17.89
C PHE A 64 3.19 -3.31 -17.79
N VAL A 65 4.22 -2.89 -17.07
CA VAL A 65 5.40 -3.74 -16.76
C VAL A 65 5.54 -3.80 -15.24
N LEU A 66 5.03 -4.87 -14.64
CA LEU A 66 5.16 -5.09 -13.19
C LEU A 66 6.45 -5.86 -12.88
N ALA A 67 7.29 -5.31 -12.00
CA ALA A 67 8.42 -5.99 -11.40
C ALA A 67 8.35 -5.95 -9.87
N THR A 68 8.62 -7.09 -9.24
CA THR A 68 8.74 -7.22 -7.80
C THR A 68 10.18 -7.51 -7.42
N ALA A 69 10.72 -6.72 -6.48
CA ALA A 69 12.13 -6.78 -6.09
C ALA A 69 12.31 -7.45 -4.73
N SER A 70 13.32 -8.32 -4.63
CA SER A 70 13.71 -8.98 -3.37
C SER A 70 14.56 -8.11 -2.46
N ASP A 71 15.18 -7.07 -3.02
CA ASP A 71 16.12 -6.17 -2.35
C ASP A 71 16.27 -4.86 -3.14
N PRO A 72 16.89 -3.81 -2.55
CA PRO A 72 17.05 -2.52 -3.22
C PRO A 72 17.87 -2.58 -4.53
N ALA A 73 18.91 -3.43 -4.59
CA ALA A 73 19.77 -3.52 -5.78
C ALA A 73 19.00 -4.12 -6.96
N LYS A 74 18.18 -5.15 -6.70
CA LYS A 74 17.28 -5.72 -7.71
C LYS A 74 16.28 -4.67 -8.19
N GLN A 75 15.72 -3.87 -7.30
CA GLN A 75 14.75 -2.84 -7.67
C GLN A 75 15.39 -1.74 -8.55
N VAL A 76 16.61 -1.32 -8.23
CA VAL A 76 17.38 -0.41 -9.10
C VAL A 76 17.55 -0.98 -10.50
N ALA A 77 17.98 -2.25 -10.59
CA ALA A 77 18.18 -2.92 -11.88
C ALA A 77 16.87 -3.04 -12.68
N ASP A 78 15.75 -3.33 -12.02
CA ASP A 78 14.44 -3.42 -12.68
C ASP A 78 14.00 -2.08 -13.27
N ILE A 79 14.16 -0.97 -12.52
CA ILE A 79 13.84 0.37 -13.01
C ILE A 79 14.73 0.75 -14.22
N GLU A 80 16.02 0.45 -14.15
CA GLU A 80 16.94 0.70 -15.26
C GLU A 80 16.59 -0.14 -16.51
N ASP A 81 16.19 -1.39 -16.32
CA ASP A 81 15.74 -2.26 -17.43
C ASP A 81 14.42 -1.74 -18.04
N MET A 82 13.45 -1.34 -17.24
CA MET A 82 12.21 -0.72 -17.73
C MET A 82 12.48 0.52 -18.58
N MET A 83 13.41 1.37 -18.15
CA MET A 83 13.82 2.55 -18.93
C MET A 83 14.51 2.17 -20.24
N ALA A 84 15.44 1.19 -20.21
CA ALA A 84 16.29 0.85 -21.35
C ALA A 84 15.56 -0.02 -22.40
N THR A 85 14.73 -0.97 -21.97
CA THR A 85 14.14 -2.00 -22.85
C THR A 85 12.69 -1.74 -23.20
N ARG A 86 11.92 -1.11 -22.29
CA ARG A 86 10.49 -0.86 -22.47
C ARG A 86 10.18 0.60 -22.78
N ASN A 87 11.14 1.50 -22.55
CA ASN A 87 10.99 2.95 -22.74
C ASN A 87 9.69 3.47 -22.09
N ILE A 88 9.51 3.17 -20.81
CA ILE A 88 8.30 3.52 -20.06
C ILE A 88 8.00 5.02 -20.12
N ASP A 89 6.72 5.39 -20.12
CA ASP A 89 6.21 6.78 -20.08
C ASP A 89 5.95 7.24 -18.66
N ALA A 90 5.69 6.30 -17.75
CA ALA A 90 5.53 6.55 -16.33
C ALA A 90 6.18 5.44 -15.50
N LEU A 91 6.60 5.80 -14.29
CA LEU A 91 7.02 4.88 -13.24
C LEU A 91 6.12 5.04 -12.01
N VAL A 92 5.53 3.93 -11.57
CA VAL A 92 4.88 3.80 -10.26
C VAL A 92 5.80 2.99 -9.37
N VAL A 93 6.28 3.55 -8.27
CA VAL A 93 7.28 2.90 -7.43
C VAL A 93 6.93 2.96 -5.94
N LEU A 94 6.97 1.81 -5.26
CA LEU A 94 7.13 1.74 -3.82
C LEU A 94 8.61 1.47 -3.56
N PRO A 95 9.41 2.44 -3.09
CA PRO A 95 10.83 2.22 -2.84
C PRO A 95 11.05 1.12 -1.79
N PHE A 96 11.92 0.18 -2.06
CA PHE A 96 12.35 -0.81 -1.07
C PHE A 96 13.01 -0.11 0.12
N GLU A 97 13.92 0.84 -0.19
CA GLU A 97 14.53 1.79 0.73
C GLU A 97 14.65 3.15 0.03
N SER A 98 14.45 4.24 0.77
CA SER A 98 14.41 5.60 0.19
C SER A 98 15.74 6.02 -0.45
N GLU A 99 16.86 5.84 0.28
CA GLU A 99 18.18 6.35 -0.16
C GLU A 99 18.69 5.67 -1.45
N PRO A 100 18.76 4.33 -1.56
CA PRO A 100 19.26 3.68 -2.77
C PRO A 100 18.33 3.83 -3.98
N LEU A 101 17.03 4.04 -3.76
CA LEU A 101 16.06 4.19 -4.85
C LEU A 101 15.91 5.63 -5.35
N THR A 102 16.32 6.63 -4.58
CA THR A 102 16.22 8.03 -4.99
C THR A 102 16.97 8.33 -6.30
N PRO A 103 18.26 7.93 -6.50
CA PRO A 103 18.96 8.24 -7.75
C PRO A 103 18.34 7.62 -9.02
N PRO A 104 17.94 6.33 -9.08
CA PRO A 104 17.31 5.77 -10.27
C PRO A 104 15.95 6.42 -10.58
N VAL A 105 15.12 6.68 -9.57
CA VAL A 105 13.82 7.35 -9.74
C VAL A 105 14.01 8.79 -10.26
N LYS A 106 15.00 9.50 -9.72
CA LYS A 106 15.34 10.85 -10.19
C LYS A 106 15.73 10.86 -11.68
N ARG A 107 16.50 9.85 -12.15
CA ARG A 107 16.81 9.73 -13.58
C ARG A 107 15.57 9.53 -14.45
N VAL A 108 14.55 8.83 -13.96
CA VAL A 108 13.26 8.68 -14.66
C VAL A 108 12.58 10.05 -14.82
N ALA A 109 12.49 10.82 -13.74
CA ALA A 109 11.92 12.18 -13.75
C ALA A 109 12.73 13.13 -14.66
N GLU A 110 14.07 13.10 -14.59
CA GLU A 110 14.97 13.92 -15.44
C GLU A 110 14.85 13.54 -16.94
N ALA A 111 14.44 12.32 -17.26
CA ALA A 111 14.11 11.89 -18.62
C ALA A 111 12.73 12.41 -19.09
N GLY A 112 12.04 13.19 -18.28
CA GLY A 112 10.71 13.75 -18.57
C GLY A 112 9.57 12.72 -18.50
N LYS A 113 9.77 11.62 -17.78
CA LYS A 113 8.76 10.59 -17.56
C LYS A 113 7.99 10.90 -16.27
N TRP A 114 6.71 10.52 -16.22
CA TRP A 114 5.89 10.67 -15.02
C TRP A 114 6.38 9.76 -13.89
N VAL A 115 6.39 10.28 -12.67
CA VAL A 115 6.79 9.52 -11.47
C VAL A 115 5.69 9.56 -10.41
N THR A 116 5.21 8.38 -10.04
CA THR A 116 4.33 8.17 -8.87
C THR A 116 5.08 7.38 -7.81
N VAL A 117 5.14 7.91 -6.60
CA VAL A 117 5.76 7.25 -5.44
C VAL A 117 4.67 6.79 -4.48
N ILE A 118 4.79 5.56 -3.98
CA ILE A 118 3.86 4.95 -3.05
C ILE A 118 4.52 4.80 -1.67
N ASP A 119 3.76 5.09 -0.60
CA ASP A 119 4.04 4.79 0.81
C ASP A 119 5.38 5.39 1.29
N ARG A 120 6.49 4.71 1.05
CA ARG A 120 7.83 5.19 1.42
C ARG A 120 8.29 6.27 0.46
N GLY A 121 8.51 7.48 0.97
CA GLY A 121 9.05 8.59 0.19
C GLY A 121 10.49 8.35 -0.26
N LEU A 122 10.94 9.19 -1.16
CA LEU A 122 12.34 9.29 -1.56
C LEU A 122 13.13 10.11 -0.53
N SER A 123 14.45 10.02 -0.54
CA SER A 123 15.32 10.80 0.35
C SER A 123 15.44 12.28 -0.07
N GLU A 124 15.11 12.59 -1.32
CA GLU A 124 15.01 13.97 -1.83
C GLU A 124 13.53 14.26 -2.15
N PRO A 125 12.93 15.34 -1.62
CA PRO A 125 11.54 15.69 -1.91
C PRO A 125 11.38 16.34 -3.28
N GLY A 126 10.19 16.18 -3.89
CA GLY A 126 9.80 16.90 -5.11
C GLY A 126 10.35 16.29 -6.40
N ILE A 127 10.75 15.03 -6.38
CA ILE A 127 11.10 14.25 -7.57
C ILE A 127 9.82 13.71 -8.21
N GLU A 128 8.88 13.25 -7.38
CA GLU A 128 7.62 12.67 -7.81
C GLU A 128 6.60 13.72 -8.27
N ASP A 129 5.84 13.39 -9.31
CA ASP A 129 4.67 14.14 -9.74
C ASP A 129 3.45 13.83 -8.86
N LEU A 130 3.34 12.57 -8.39
CA LEU A 130 2.28 12.10 -7.52
C LEU A 130 2.86 11.25 -6.39
N TYR A 131 2.44 11.54 -5.16
CA TYR A 131 2.73 10.71 -3.98
C TYR A 131 1.43 10.15 -3.42
N VAL A 132 1.35 8.84 -3.26
CA VAL A 132 0.19 8.12 -2.71
C VAL A 132 0.60 7.34 -1.49
N ALA A 133 0.05 7.67 -0.31
CA ALA A 133 0.38 6.99 0.93
C ALA A 133 -0.82 6.91 1.88
N GLY A 134 -0.72 6.05 2.88
CA GLY A 134 -1.61 6.07 4.03
C GLY A 134 -1.26 7.22 4.98
N ASP A 135 -2.21 7.54 5.86
CA ASP A 135 -2.05 8.55 6.91
C ASP A 135 -1.37 7.93 8.14
N ASN A 136 -0.03 7.94 8.18
CA ASN A 136 0.72 7.36 9.31
C ASN A 136 0.50 8.14 10.63
N PRO A 137 0.55 9.49 10.66
CA PRO A 137 0.15 10.22 11.86
C PRO A 137 -1.26 9.91 12.32
N GLY A 138 -2.22 9.88 11.38
CA GLY A 138 -3.62 9.53 11.65
C GLY A 138 -3.79 8.10 12.14
N PHE A 139 -3.00 7.14 11.63
CA PHE A 139 -2.98 5.77 12.15
C PHE A 139 -2.63 5.73 13.64
N GLY A 140 -1.58 6.45 14.04
CA GLY A 140 -1.19 6.57 15.44
C GLY A 140 -2.25 7.28 16.27
N THR A 141 -2.77 8.40 15.78
CA THR A 141 -3.80 9.19 16.49
C THR A 141 -5.07 8.37 16.72
N VAL A 142 -5.62 7.73 15.69
CA VAL A 142 -6.82 6.87 15.81
C VAL A 142 -6.58 5.71 16.77
N SER A 143 -5.39 5.10 16.74
CA SER A 143 -5.02 4.05 17.68
C SER A 143 -5.00 4.58 19.12
N GLY A 144 -4.35 5.72 19.37
CA GLY A 144 -4.26 6.31 20.71
C GLY A 144 -5.60 6.77 21.25
N GLU A 145 -6.45 7.39 20.41
CA GLU A 145 -7.82 7.78 20.78
C GLU A 145 -8.64 6.57 21.22
N PHE A 146 -8.51 5.44 20.53
CA PHE A 146 -9.17 4.19 20.93
C PHE A 146 -8.65 3.66 22.27
N PHE A 147 -7.34 3.76 22.54
CA PHE A 147 -6.80 3.42 23.86
C PHE A 147 -7.38 4.29 24.96
N VAL A 148 -7.48 5.61 24.75
CA VAL A 148 -8.08 6.54 25.73
C VAL A 148 -9.55 6.21 25.98
N GLU A 149 -10.31 5.86 24.94
CA GLU A 149 -11.70 5.43 25.07
C GLU A 149 -11.84 4.14 25.88
N MET A 150 -10.98 3.15 25.62
CA MET A 150 -11.04 1.84 26.25
C MET A 150 -10.44 1.81 27.67
N MET A 151 -9.60 2.79 28.02
CA MET A 151 -8.88 2.88 29.30
C MET A 151 -9.11 4.26 29.96
N PRO A 152 -10.35 4.62 30.29
CA PRO A 152 -10.70 5.97 30.79
C PRO A 152 -10.05 6.32 32.14
N ASP A 153 -9.65 5.32 32.91
CA ASP A 153 -8.96 5.47 34.20
C ASP A 153 -7.42 5.37 34.06
N GLY A 154 -6.90 5.29 32.83
CA GLY A 154 -5.50 5.02 32.54
C GLY A 154 -5.16 3.54 32.63
N GLY A 155 -3.86 3.20 32.64
CA GLY A 155 -3.37 1.82 32.76
C GLY A 155 -2.01 1.63 32.10
N ASN A 156 -1.51 0.42 32.14
CA ASN A 156 -0.17 0.03 31.71
C ASN A 156 -0.21 -0.64 30.34
N ILE A 157 0.54 -0.13 29.40
CA ILE A 157 0.61 -0.71 28.05
C ILE A 157 2.06 -1.00 27.62
N VAL A 158 2.19 -1.88 26.64
CA VAL A 158 3.42 -2.04 25.89
C VAL A 158 3.17 -1.79 24.41
N VAL A 159 4.22 -1.34 23.71
CA VAL A 159 4.14 -0.93 22.31
C VAL A 159 5.15 -1.70 21.47
N LEU A 160 4.68 -2.33 20.39
CA LEU A 160 5.52 -2.96 19.39
C LEU A 160 5.53 -2.09 18.13
N ARG A 161 6.72 -1.57 17.81
CA ARG A 161 6.98 -0.70 16.66
C ARG A 161 7.32 -1.51 15.43
N GLY A 162 7.19 -0.89 14.26
CA GLY A 162 7.65 -1.45 12.99
C GLY A 162 9.16 -1.40 12.78
N ILE A 163 9.59 -1.46 11.54
CA ILE A 163 11.00 -1.21 11.14
C ILE A 163 11.34 0.26 11.42
N PRO A 164 12.57 0.59 11.91
CA PRO A 164 12.97 1.97 12.16
C PRO A 164 12.99 2.83 10.90
N THR A 165 11.90 3.54 10.64
CA THR A 165 11.67 4.40 9.46
C THR A 165 10.91 5.65 9.87
N THR A 166 10.83 6.63 8.97
CA THR A 166 10.03 7.85 9.18
C THR A 166 8.56 7.53 9.39
N ILE A 167 7.98 6.59 8.64
CA ILE A 167 6.57 6.20 8.76
C ILE A 167 6.26 5.53 10.11
N ASP A 168 7.19 4.73 10.65
CA ASP A 168 7.05 4.18 11.99
C ASP A 168 7.10 5.26 13.07
N ASN A 169 8.03 6.22 12.94
CA ASN A 169 8.10 7.37 13.85
C ASN A 169 6.80 8.20 13.83
N GLU A 170 6.26 8.51 12.65
CA GLU A 170 5.01 9.24 12.49
C GLU A 170 3.83 8.55 13.19
N ARG A 171 3.73 7.21 13.09
CA ARG A 171 2.71 6.43 13.82
C ARG A 171 2.87 6.56 15.32
N VAL A 172 4.09 6.36 15.82
CA VAL A 172 4.39 6.41 17.27
C VAL A 172 4.16 7.81 17.82
N GLU A 173 4.61 8.85 17.13
CA GLU A 173 4.38 10.25 17.53
C GLU A 173 2.89 10.58 17.59
N GLY A 174 2.10 10.16 16.60
CA GLY A 174 0.65 10.31 16.60
C GLY A 174 -0.03 9.60 17.77
N PHE A 175 0.38 8.37 18.06
CA PHE A 175 -0.12 7.58 19.17
C PHE A 175 0.20 8.23 20.54
N GLN A 176 1.47 8.59 20.76
CA GLN A 176 1.91 9.22 22.00
C GLN A 176 1.20 10.56 22.26
N ALA A 177 1.03 11.37 21.21
CA ALA A 177 0.29 12.64 21.32
C ALA A 177 -1.18 12.42 21.68
N ALA A 178 -1.82 11.37 21.15
CA ALA A 178 -3.22 11.07 21.44
C ALA A 178 -3.45 10.58 22.88
N ILE A 179 -2.51 9.83 23.46
CA ILE A 179 -2.62 9.34 24.85
C ILE A 179 -2.08 10.32 25.89
N GLU A 180 -1.53 11.47 25.49
CA GLU A 180 -0.96 12.45 26.42
C GLU A 180 -2.02 12.91 27.44
N GLY A 181 -1.69 12.81 28.72
CA GLY A 181 -2.57 13.24 29.82
C GLY A 181 -3.72 12.28 30.16
N SER A 182 -3.83 11.13 29.49
CA SER A 182 -4.90 10.14 29.74
C SER A 182 -4.66 9.25 30.96
N GLY A 183 -3.46 9.26 31.54
CA GLY A 183 -3.07 8.32 32.59
C GLY A 183 -2.61 6.95 32.08
N ILE A 184 -2.51 6.76 30.76
CA ILE A 184 -1.93 5.56 30.15
C ILE A 184 -0.40 5.66 30.22
N GLU A 185 0.25 4.63 30.78
CA GLU A 185 1.70 4.53 30.91
C GLU A 185 2.27 3.49 29.94
N ILE A 186 3.24 3.90 29.11
CA ILE A 186 3.97 2.98 28.23
C ILE A 186 5.14 2.37 29.03
N LEU A 187 4.99 1.12 29.48
CA LEU A 187 6.01 0.40 30.24
C LEU A 187 7.23 0.00 29.39
N GLY A 188 7.01 -0.27 28.13
CA GLY A 188 8.04 -0.67 27.18
C GLY A 188 7.64 -0.42 25.74
N MET A 189 8.64 -0.09 24.91
CA MET A 189 8.47 0.17 23.48
C MET A 189 9.66 -0.40 22.74
N GLU A 190 9.43 -1.41 21.87
CA GLU A 190 10.48 -2.11 21.15
C GLU A 190 10.06 -2.40 19.70
N HIS A 191 11.04 -2.65 18.84
CA HIS A 191 10.79 -2.95 17.44
C HIS A 191 10.45 -4.43 17.22
N GLY A 192 9.26 -4.71 16.72
CA GLY A 192 8.84 -6.02 16.20
C GLY A 192 8.95 -6.13 14.68
N ASN A 193 9.51 -5.08 14.00
CA ASN A 193 9.94 -5.05 12.59
C ASN A 193 8.86 -5.42 11.57
N TRP A 194 7.56 -5.21 11.90
CA TRP A 194 6.42 -5.70 11.11
C TRP A 194 6.50 -7.20 10.81
N ASN A 195 7.12 -7.94 11.73
CA ASN A 195 7.37 -9.36 11.62
C ASN A 195 6.74 -10.11 12.79
N ARG A 196 6.06 -11.22 12.49
CA ARG A 196 5.32 -12.04 13.45
C ARG A 196 6.23 -12.68 14.49
N ASP A 197 7.35 -13.25 14.04
CA ASP A 197 8.29 -13.98 14.92
C ASP A 197 9.08 -13.02 15.82
N ASP A 198 9.50 -11.87 15.26
CA ASP A 198 10.18 -10.81 16.04
C ASP A 198 9.22 -10.26 17.12
N ALA A 199 7.97 -9.96 16.75
CA ALA A 199 6.97 -9.48 17.68
C ALA A 199 6.63 -10.50 18.76
N PHE A 200 6.58 -11.79 18.42
CA PHE A 200 6.42 -12.87 19.40
C PHE A 200 7.56 -12.85 20.44
N ALA A 201 8.81 -12.76 20.00
CA ALA A 201 9.98 -12.72 20.89
C ALA A 201 9.98 -11.47 21.77
N VAL A 202 9.71 -10.29 21.21
CA VAL A 202 9.60 -9.03 21.96
C VAL A 202 8.50 -9.11 23.01
N MET A 203 7.35 -9.68 22.67
CA MET A 203 6.24 -9.82 23.62
C MET A 203 6.58 -10.79 24.75
N GLN A 204 7.30 -11.89 24.49
CA GLN A 204 7.78 -12.79 25.56
C GLN A 204 8.68 -12.05 26.56
N ASP A 205 9.57 -11.16 26.07
CA ASP A 205 10.42 -10.33 26.92
C ASP A 205 9.58 -9.36 27.76
N PHE A 206 8.58 -8.70 27.18
CA PHE A 206 7.67 -7.82 27.92
C PHE A 206 6.86 -8.59 28.98
N LEU A 207 6.32 -9.76 28.66
CA LEU A 207 5.58 -10.60 29.61
C LEU A 207 6.45 -11.08 30.78
N SER A 208 7.73 -11.29 30.53
CA SER A 208 8.69 -11.63 31.59
C SER A 208 9.07 -10.45 32.47
N LYS A 209 9.13 -9.23 31.89
CA LYS A 209 9.60 -8.02 32.57
C LYS A 209 8.49 -7.30 33.32
N TYR A 210 7.26 -7.31 32.78
CA TYR A 210 6.13 -6.55 33.29
C TYR A 210 5.01 -7.48 33.76
N PRO A 211 4.77 -7.57 35.09
CA PRO A 211 3.71 -8.42 35.63
C PRO A 211 2.31 -7.90 35.35
N GLU A 212 2.16 -6.59 35.18
CA GLU A 212 0.88 -5.92 34.94
C GLU A 212 0.93 -5.19 33.61
N ILE A 213 0.22 -5.71 32.60
CA ILE A 213 0.02 -5.12 31.28
C ILE A 213 -1.48 -5.20 31.02
N ASP A 214 -2.13 -4.07 30.76
CA ASP A 214 -3.57 -3.98 30.53
C ASP A 214 -3.91 -4.06 29.04
N ALA A 215 -3.00 -3.56 28.16
CA ALA A 215 -3.18 -3.64 26.72
C ALA A 215 -1.84 -3.58 25.94
N VAL A 216 -1.90 -4.01 24.69
CA VAL A 216 -0.76 -3.97 23.76
C VAL A 216 -1.16 -3.24 22.49
N TRP A 217 -0.36 -2.24 22.09
CA TRP A 217 -0.42 -1.70 20.75
C TRP A 217 0.67 -2.32 19.87
N ALA A 218 0.26 -3.09 18.87
CA ALA A 218 1.11 -3.55 17.80
C ALA A 218 0.80 -2.73 16.54
N SER A 219 1.77 -1.95 16.05
CA SER A 219 1.55 -1.00 14.94
C SER A 219 1.33 -1.67 13.56
N ASP A 220 1.00 -2.98 13.56
CA ASP A 220 0.76 -3.82 12.40
C ASP A 220 0.10 -5.15 12.81
N ASP A 221 -0.66 -5.76 11.91
CA ASP A 221 -1.42 -6.98 12.18
C ASP A 221 -0.58 -8.25 12.23
N ASP A 222 0.49 -8.36 11.44
CA ASP A 222 1.42 -9.49 11.56
C ASP A 222 2.07 -9.51 12.95
N MET A 223 2.47 -8.35 13.45
CA MET A 223 2.97 -8.24 14.83
C MET A 223 1.89 -8.58 15.86
N ALA A 224 0.65 -8.09 15.67
CA ALA A 224 -0.46 -8.39 16.58
C ALA A 224 -0.72 -9.89 16.71
N ILE A 225 -0.62 -10.65 15.62
CA ILE A 225 -0.75 -12.11 15.65
C ILE A 225 0.39 -12.75 16.44
N GLY A 226 1.63 -12.28 16.26
CA GLY A 226 2.78 -12.74 17.07
C GLY A 226 2.60 -12.45 18.56
N VAL A 227 2.13 -11.25 18.89
CA VAL A 227 1.80 -10.81 20.26
C VAL A 227 0.75 -11.73 20.90
N LEU A 228 -0.38 -11.96 20.20
CA LEU A 228 -1.44 -12.85 20.68
C LEU A 228 -0.95 -14.27 20.93
N ALA A 229 -0.06 -14.78 20.08
CA ALA A 229 0.54 -16.09 20.27
C ALA A 229 1.40 -16.15 21.54
N ALA A 230 2.23 -15.14 21.82
CA ALA A 230 3.06 -15.06 23.01
C ALA A 230 2.22 -14.94 24.29
N ILE A 231 1.19 -14.08 24.28
CA ILE A 231 0.25 -13.94 25.42
C ILE A 231 -0.45 -15.26 25.72
N LYS A 232 -0.90 -15.96 24.68
CA LYS A 232 -1.56 -17.28 24.82
C LYS A 232 -0.60 -18.31 25.39
N GLU A 233 0.64 -18.38 24.92
CA GLU A 233 1.65 -19.31 25.42
C GLU A 233 1.97 -19.07 26.89
N ALA A 234 2.02 -17.78 27.31
CA ALA A 234 2.22 -17.39 28.70
C ALA A 234 0.99 -17.64 29.60
N GLY A 235 -0.16 -18.00 29.03
CA GLY A 235 -1.41 -18.19 29.77
C GLY A 235 -2.01 -16.89 30.33
N ARG A 236 -1.72 -15.73 29.69
CA ARG A 236 -2.09 -14.40 30.17
C ARG A 236 -3.17 -13.71 29.30
N MET A 237 -3.95 -14.48 28.53
CA MET A 237 -4.98 -13.92 27.65
C MET A 237 -6.00 -13.05 28.39
N GLU A 238 -6.39 -13.44 29.60
CA GLU A 238 -7.39 -12.71 30.41
C GLU A 238 -6.87 -11.40 31.00
N ASP A 239 -5.54 -11.15 30.93
CA ASP A 239 -4.93 -9.97 31.55
C ASP A 239 -5.02 -8.73 30.67
N MET A 240 -5.06 -8.89 29.32
CA MET A 240 -4.85 -7.79 28.37
C MET A 240 -5.56 -8.01 27.03
N TRP A 241 -5.78 -6.89 26.33
CA TRP A 241 -6.25 -6.89 24.95
C TRP A 241 -5.17 -6.31 23.99
N VAL A 242 -5.32 -6.58 22.69
CA VAL A 242 -4.38 -6.18 21.65
C VAL A 242 -5.08 -5.34 20.59
N LEU A 243 -4.51 -4.19 20.24
CA LEU A 243 -4.85 -3.44 19.03
C LEU A 243 -3.78 -3.69 17.99
N GLY A 244 -4.19 -4.25 16.84
CA GLY A 244 -3.40 -4.35 15.63
C GLY A 244 -3.70 -3.22 14.66
N GLY A 245 -3.27 -3.37 13.42
CA GLY A 245 -3.55 -2.42 12.36
C GLY A 245 -3.09 -2.91 10.99
N ALA A 246 -3.46 -2.14 10.01
CA ALA A 246 -3.33 -2.32 8.57
C ALA A 246 -4.54 -2.97 7.89
N GLY A 247 -5.41 -3.66 8.61
CA GLY A 247 -6.65 -4.22 8.06
C GLY A 247 -6.52 -5.61 7.48
N MET A 248 -5.63 -6.44 8.06
CA MET A 248 -5.46 -7.83 7.65
C MET A 248 -6.77 -8.60 7.83
N LYS A 249 -7.14 -9.37 6.81
CA LYS A 249 -8.40 -10.15 6.76
C LYS A 249 -8.68 -10.98 8.01
N GLU A 250 -7.65 -11.66 8.56
CA GLU A 250 -7.81 -12.45 9.78
C GLU A 250 -8.16 -11.58 10.98
N MET A 251 -7.52 -10.42 11.11
CA MET A 251 -7.75 -9.50 12.22
C MET A 251 -9.10 -8.78 12.10
N ILE A 252 -9.47 -8.35 10.89
CA ILE A 252 -10.81 -7.79 10.62
C ILE A 252 -11.91 -8.82 10.94
N LYS A 253 -11.67 -10.10 10.60
CA LYS A 253 -12.64 -11.15 10.94
C LYS A 253 -12.78 -11.33 12.45
N ARG A 254 -11.69 -11.30 13.21
CA ARG A 254 -11.75 -11.36 14.68
C ARG A 254 -12.59 -10.23 15.25
N VAL A 255 -12.37 -9.00 14.76
CA VAL A 255 -13.18 -7.84 15.17
C VAL A 255 -14.67 -8.03 14.83
N ALA A 256 -14.97 -8.50 13.60
CA ALA A 256 -16.35 -8.77 13.16
C ALA A 256 -17.04 -9.84 14.02
N ASP A 257 -16.31 -10.88 14.41
CA ASP A 257 -16.81 -11.97 15.25
C ASP A 257 -16.94 -11.58 16.74
N GLY A 258 -16.46 -10.41 17.15
CA GLY A 258 -16.52 -9.92 18.52
C GLY A 258 -15.49 -10.59 19.44
N ASP A 259 -14.27 -10.78 18.95
CA ASP A 259 -13.15 -11.34 19.73
C ASP A 259 -12.86 -10.47 20.96
N GLU A 260 -12.80 -11.08 22.15
CA GLU A 260 -12.60 -10.37 23.42
C GLU A 260 -11.22 -9.75 23.54
N TYR A 261 -10.23 -10.28 22.83
CA TYR A 261 -8.84 -9.86 22.89
C TYR A 261 -8.44 -8.93 21.74
N VAL A 262 -9.25 -8.86 20.67
CA VAL A 262 -9.04 -7.99 19.49
C VAL A 262 -10.32 -7.20 19.23
N LYS A 263 -10.46 -6.09 19.95
CA LYS A 263 -11.72 -5.31 19.96
C LYS A 263 -11.88 -4.39 18.78
N ALA A 264 -10.79 -4.02 18.15
CA ALA A 264 -10.74 -3.10 17.01
C ALA A 264 -9.51 -3.35 16.14
N ASN A 265 -9.47 -2.64 15.02
CA ASN A 265 -8.32 -2.56 14.12
C ASN A 265 -8.22 -1.14 13.54
N VAL A 266 -7.08 -0.72 13.04
CA VAL A 266 -6.92 0.57 12.35
C VAL A 266 -6.43 0.31 10.94
N THR A 267 -7.12 0.87 9.94
CA THR A 267 -6.80 0.58 8.54
C THR A 267 -5.52 1.26 8.06
N TYR A 268 -4.74 0.53 7.28
CA TYR A 268 -3.65 1.03 6.43
C TYR A 268 -3.61 0.15 5.17
N PRO A 269 -4.52 0.40 4.21
CA PRO A 269 -4.87 -0.61 3.22
C PRO A 269 -3.78 -0.79 2.16
N PRO A 270 -3.36 -2.03 1.85
CA PRO A 270 -2.42 -2.33 0.77
C PRO A 270 -2.98 -2.03 -0.62
N SER A 271 -4.28 -1.82 -0.75
CA SER A 271 -4.93 -1.37 -2.01
C SER A 271 -4.45 0.01 -2.49
N MET A 272 -3.64 0.73 -1.70
CA MET A 272 -3.00 1.97 -2.14
C MET A 272 -2.13 1.78 -3.39
N SER A 273 -1.58 0.57 -3.63
CA SER A 273 -0.86 0.26 -4.87
C SER A 273 -1.77 0.35 -6.09
N GLY A 274 -2.94 -0.25 -6.02
CA GLY A 274 -3.96 -0.15 -7.08
C GLY A 274 -4.40 1.29 -7.30
N THR A 275 -4.68 2.02 -6.21
CA THR A 275 -5.04 3.45 -6.28
C THR A 275 -3.96 4.29 -6.98
N ALA A 276 -2.68 4.07 -6.65
CA ALA A 276 -1.56 4.78 -7.27
C ALA A 276 -1.45 4.49 -8.78
N ILE A 277 -1.62 3.23 -9.17
CA ILE A 277 -1.61 2.79 -10.57
C ILE A 277 -2.80 3.43 -11.33
N GLU A 278 -4.00 3.41 -10.77
CA GLU A 278 -5.20 4.02 -11.36
C GLU A 278 -5.05 5.54 -11.55
N LEU A 279 -4.58 6.25 -10.51
CA LEU A 279 -4.36 7.69 -10.58
C LEU A 279 -3.28 8.04 -11.62
N THR A 280 -2.23 7.21 -11.74
CA THR A 280 -1.20 7.38 -12.77
C THR A 280 -1.79 7.17 -14.16
N ALA A 281 -2.58 6.11 -14.36
CA ALA A 281 -3.23 5.83 -15.64
C ALA A 281 -4.16 6.96 -16.10
N LEU A 282 -4.87 7.60 -15.17
CA LEU A 282 -5.76 8.74 -15.48
C LEU A 282 -5.04 9.90 -16.16
N ASN A 283 -3.76 10.12 -15.91
CA ASN A 283 -3.00 11.18 -16.58
C ASN A 283 -2.86 10.96 -18.09
N PHE A 284 -2.94 9.71 -18.53
CA PHE A 284 -2.76 9.34 -19.93
C PHE A 284 -4.09 9.13 -20.65
N VAL A 285 -5.10 8.57 -19.98
CA VAL A 285 -6.40 8.26 -20.61
C VAL A 285 -7.40 9.41 -20.54
N SER A 286 -7.31 10.29 -19.53
CA SER A 286 -8.30 11.37 -19.33
C SER A 286 -7.81 12.76 -19.77
N ASN A 287 -6.53 12.93 -20.12
CA ASN A 287 -5.88 14.24 -20.34
C ASN A 287 -6.06 15.22 -19.15
N ALA A 288 -6.24 14.69 -17.96
CA ALA A 288 -6.43 15.44 -16.72
C ALA A 288 -5.41 14.98 -15.67
N PRO A 289 -4.24 15.61 -15.60
CA PRO A 289 -3.17 15.17 -14.71
C PRO A 289 -3.61 15.30 -13.24
N VAL A 290 -3.41 14.20 -12.49
CA VAL A 290 -3.61 14.15 -11.05
C VAL A 290 -2.24 14.16 -10.38
N SER A 291 -1.84 15.26 -9.80
CA SER A 291 -0.51 15.44 -9.22
C SER A 291 -0.58 15.90 -7.76
N GLY A 292 0.56 15.82 -7.08
CA GLY A 292 0.70 16.23 -5.69
C GLY A 292 0.58 15.06 -4.70
N LYS A 293 0.00 15.28 -3.53
CA LYS A 293 -0.07 14.27 -2.47
C LYS A 293 -1.51 13.77 -2.31
N PHE A 294 -1.69 12.46 -2.43
CA PHE A 294 -2.93 11.75 -2.15
C PHE A 294 -2.76 10.89 -0.90
N VAL A 295 -3.49 11.22 0.16
CA VAL A 295 -3.42 10.52 1.45
C VAL A 295 -4.68 9.71 1.68
N ILE A 296 -4.50 8.41 1.94
CA ILE A 296 -5.58 7.50 2.31
C ILE A 296 -5.69 7.52 3.84
N GLY A 297 -6.80 8.07 4.35
CA GLY A 297 -7.03 8.20 5.79
C GLY A 297 -7.11 6.86 6.51
N SER A 298 -6.63 6.82 7.74
CA SER A 298 -6.79 5.68 8.64
C SER A 298 -8.16 5.71 9.31
N VAL A 299 -8.81 4.55 9.41
CA VAL A 299 -10.16 4.39 9.97
C VAL A 299 -10.12 3.35 11.08
N LEU A 300 -10.76 3.68 12.21
CA LEU A 300 -11.01 2.68 13.25
C LEU A 300 -12.06 1.69 12.78
N VAL A 301 -11.69 0.42 12.79
CA VAL A 301 -12.59 -0.70 12.49
C VAL A 301 -13.03 -1.32 13.80
N THR A 302 -14.32 -1.27 14.04
CA THR A 302 -14.99 -1.90 15.19
C THR A 302 -15.97 -2.96 14.69
N GLN A 303 -16.57 -3.72 15.59
CA GLN A 303 -17.57 -4.73 15.22
C GLN A 303 -18.72 -4.15 14.37
N GLU A 304 -19.08 -2.87 14.58
CA GLU A 304 -20.18 -2.23 13.87
C GLU A 304 -19.90 -2.00 12.38
N ASN A 305 -18.63 -1.83 11.99
CA ASN A 305 -18.25 -1.48 10.62
C ASN A 305 -17.31 -2.49 9.95
N ALA A 306 -16.88 -3.53 10.66
CA ALA A 306 -15.87 -4.49 10.19
C ALA A 306 -16.22 -5.17 8.86
N GLU A 307 -17.50 -5.43 8.57
CA GLU A 307 -17.95 -6.02 7.30
C GLU A 307 -17.55 -5.18 6.08
N LYS A 308 -17.41 -3.85 6.22
CA LYS A 308 -17.01 -2.96 5.13
C LYS A 308 -15.53 -3.08 4.79
N PHE A 309 -14.73 -3.60 5.72
CA PHE A 309 -13.27 -3.73 5.62
C PHE A 309 -12.81 -5.18 5.50
N TYR A 310 -13.75 -6.12 5.45
CA TYR A 310 -13.45 -7.53 5.25
C TYR A 310 -13.44 -7.89 3.77
N PHE A 311 -12.26 -8.18 3.23
CA PHE A 311 -12.05 -8.55 1.84
C PHE A 311 -11.62 -10.03 1.75
N PRO A 312 -12.57 -10.98 1.61
CA PRO A 312 -12.28 -12.42 1.69
C PRO A 312 -11.32 -12.92 0.60
N ASP A 313 -11.31 -12.27 -0.56
CA ASP A 313 -10.47 -12.65 -1.71
C ASP A 313 -9.05 -12.06 -1.63
N SER A 314 -8.82 -11.06 -0.79
CA SER A 314 -7.48 -10.51 -0.56
C SER A 314 -6.58 -11.53 0.16
N PRO A 315 -5.30 -11.65 -0.19
CA PRO A 315 -4.33 -12.44 0.56
C PRO A 315 -3.97 -11.85 1.92
N PHE A 316 -4.27 -10.56 2.09
CA PHE A 316 -4.01 -9.79 3.32
C PHE A 316 -5.29 -9.46 4.06
#